data_b834889214da268777924f419b41819d
#
_entry.id   b834889214da268777924f419b41819d
#
_cell.length_a   1.000
_cell.length_b   1.000
_cell.length_c   1.000
_cell.angle_alpha   90.00
_cell.angle_beta   90.00
_cell.angle_gamma   90.00
#
_symmetry.space_group_name_H-M   'P 1'
#
loop_
_entity.id
_entity.type
_entity.pdbx_description
1 polymer ?
#
loop_
_entity_poly.entity_id
_entity_poly.type
_entity_poly.pdbx_seq_one_letter_code
_entity_poly.pdbx_strand_id
1 'polypeptide(L)'
;IRDSKQVISNASSYLDVKHAEDGSLRQIWNLWDGLLNVENVTSTGYIIALYTPGQITGTDEQGFYTVTGTPFKTFNLSLSADGHFTVTEQAPARQPYAVTWWNDGLAWNMRQGTGEDAVTTIRTRTELEPEDSVWQLVTEISKGGIVAERTCSIYQTTDVGDLLLTQVEGYQSQEAQTTQYAYDQCGRLKTETAPDGSQIHYAYDLYGRLLSRDEPWAESGRRI
;
A
#
# COMPACT_ATOMS: atom_id res chain seq x y z
N ILE A 1 1.43 4.14 -35.91
CA ILE A 1 2.23 3.40 -34.87
C ILE A 1 3.46 4.27 -34.63
N ARG A 2 3.57 4.88 -33.45
CA ARG A 2 4.79 5.55 -33.02
C ARG A 2 5.65 4.52 -32.28
N ASP A 3 6.67 4.04 -33.00
CA ASP A 3 7.73 3.22 -32.41
C ASP A 3 8.62 4.13 -31.56
N SER A 4 8.40 4.17 -30.26
CA SER A 4 9.28 4.89 -29.35
C SER A 4 10.28 3.92 -28.73
N LYS A 5 11.40 3.70 -29.45
CA LYS A 5 12.56 3.00 -28.91
C LYS A 5 13.25 3.91 -27.89
N GLN A 6 12.98 3.74 -26.62
CA GLN A 6 13.80 4.36 -25.57
C GLN A 6 15.02 3.49 -25.32
N VAL A 7 16.15 3.90 -25.91
CA VAL A 7 17.47 3.34 -25.55
C VAL A 7 17.89 4.02 -24.25
N ILE A 8 17.72 3.35 -23.13
CA ILE A 8 18.33 3.79 -21.86
C ILE A 8 19.81 3.44 -21.94
N SER A 9 20.66 4.46 -21.95
CA SER A 9 22.10 4.41 -22.27
C SER A 9 22.98 3.87 -21.14
N ASN A 10 22.59 2.78 -20.47
CA ASN A 10 23.50 1.98 -19.66
C ASN A 10 23.36 0.51 -20.05
N ALA A 11 24.30 0.09 -20.73
CA ALA A 11 24.77 -1.13 -21.41
C ALA A 11 24.15 -2.51 -21.06
N SER A 12 22.99 -2.66 -20.45
CA SER A 12 22.46 -3.99 -20.09
C SER A 12 20.96 -4.21 -20.16
N SER A 13 20.13 -3.21 -20.47
CA SER A 13 18.68 -3.42 -20.56
C SER A 13 18.10 -2.77 -21.83
N TYR A 14 17.83 -3.62 -22.82
CA TYR A 14 17.01 -3.23 -23.96
C TYR A 14 15.54 -3.32 -23.53
N LEU A 15 14.84 -2.18 -23.53
CA LEU A 15 13.41 -2.09 -23.25
C LEU A 15 12.70 -1.60 -24.52
N ASP A 16 11.76 -2.39 -25.03
CA ASP A 16 10.89 -2.03 -26.15
C ASP A 16 9.46 -1.85 -25.65
N VAL A 17 8.91 -0.65 -25.85
CA VAL A 17 7.56 -0.28 -25.41
C VAL A 17 6.69 -0.03 -26.62
N LYS A 18 5.58 -0.74 -26.71
CA LYS A 18 4.63 -0.63 -27.81
C LYS A 18 3.28 -0.12 -27.33
N HIS A 19 2.70 0.78 -28.10
CA HIS A 19 1.41 1.40 -27.83
C HIS A 19 0.41 1.03 -28.92
N ALA A 20 -0.86 0.91 -28.56
CA ALA A 20 -1.96 0.81 -29.50
C ALA A 20 -2.16 2.15 -30.26
N GLU A 21 -3.03 2.15 -31.27
CA GLU A 21 -3.30 3.35 -32.09
C GLU A 21 -3.87 4.52 -31.27
N ASP A 22 -4.62 4.24 -30.21
CA ASP A 22 -5.16 5.22 -29.26
C ASP A 22 -4.12 5.76 -28.27
N GLY A 23 -2.86 5.31 -28.36
CA GLY A 23 -1.76 5.70 -27.47
C GLY A 23 -1.70 4.93 -26.15
N SER A 24 -2.63 4.01 -25.91
CA SER A 24 -2.58 3.17 -24.69
C SER A 24 -1.41 2.19 -24.74
N LEU A 25 -0.84 1.87 -23.58
CA LEU A 25 0.21 0.86 -23.45
C LEU A 25 -0.34 -0.51 -23.89
N ARG A 26 0.39 -1.18 -24.77
CA ARG A 26 0.02 -2.52 -25.26
C ARG A 26 0.99 -3.59 -24.84
N GLN A 27 2.30 -3.35 -25.03
CA GLN A 27 3.32 -4.32 -24.72
C GLN A 27 4.58 -3.65 -24.17
N ILE A 28 5.25 -4.32 -23.24
CA ILE A 28 6.61 -4.01 -22.79
C ILE A 28 7.43 -5.28 -22.92
N TRP A 29 8.46 -5.24 -23.72
CA TRP A 29 9.42 -6.33 -23.85
C TRP A 29 10.77 -5.98 -23.23
N ASN A 30 11.33 -6.93 -22.48
CA ASN A 30 12.66 -6.86 -21.92
C ASN A 30 13.38 -8.19 -22.18
N LEU A 31 14.63 -8.10 -22.60
CA LEU A 31 15.44 -9.29 -22.94
C LEU A 31 15.55 -10.31 -21.78
N TRP A 32 15.55 -9.84 -20.55
CA TRP A 32 15.77 -10.66 -19.35
C TRP A 32 14.46 -11.15 -18.71
N ASP A 33 13.46 -10.30 -18.67
CA ASP A 33 12.21 -10.56 -17.93
C ASP A 33 11.09 -11.11 -18.82
N GLY A 34 11.22 -10.97 -20.16
CA GLY A 34 10.22 -11.41 -21.12
C GLY A 34 9.27 -10.33 -21.58
N LEU A 35 8.01 -10.69 -21.85
CA LEU A 35 7.00 -9.82 -22.39
C LEU A 35 5.87 -9.61 -21.40
N LEU A 36 5.58 -8.34 -21.11
CA LEU A 36 4.31 -7.90 -20.54
C LEU A 36 3.37 -7.57 -21.71
N ASN A 37 2.20 -8.18 -21.75
CA ASN A 37 1.17 -7.94 -22.75
C ASN A 37 -0.12 -7.48 -22.05
N VAL A 38 -0.69 -6.34 -22.49
CA VAL A 38 -1.98 -5.86 -21.99
C VAL A 38 -3.07 -6.40 -22.90
N GLU A 39 -3.97 -7.16 -22.30
CA GLU A 39 -5.03 -7.89 -23.01
C GLU A 39 -6.41 -7.47 -22.50
N ASN A 40 -7.44 -7.73 -23.30
CA ASN A 40 -8.86 -7.59 -22.93
C ASN A 40 -9.18 -6.23 -22.26
N VAL A 41 -8.71 -5.14 -22.86
CA VAL A 41 -8.98 -3.78 -22.36
C VAL A 41 -10.47 -3.47 -22.51
N THR A 42 -11.11 -3.16 -21.38
CA THR A 42 -12.51 -2.73 -21.31
C THR A 42 -12.62 -1.41 -20.56
N SER A 43 -13.82 -0.83 -20.50
CA SER A 43 -14.04 0.39 -19.68
C SER A 43 -13.87 0.16 -18.17
N THR A 44 -13.91 -1.10 -17.72
CA THR A 44 -13.88 -1.45 -16.29
C THR A 44 -12.63 -2.24 -15.89
N GLY A 45 -11.73 -2.54 -16.83
CA GLY A 45 -10.51 -3.26 -16.49
C GLY A 45 -9.74 -3.80 -17.68
N TYR A 46 -8.66 -4.48 -17.37
CA TYR A 46 -7.78 -5.13 -18.35
C TYR A 46 -6.99 -6.27 -17.71
N ILE A 47 -6.41 -7.11 -18.55
CA ILE A 47 -5.52 -8.19 -18.12
C ILE A 47 -4.10 -7.83 -18.53
N ILE A 48 -3.17 -7.98 -17.58
CA ILE A 48 -1.73 -7.99 -17.87
C ILE A 48 -1.28 -9.44 -17.86
N ALA A 49 -0.79 -9.92 -18.99
CA ALA A 49 -0.22 -11.25 -19.13
C ALA A 49 1.31 -11.16 -19.25
N LEU A 50 2.01 -12.00 -18.47
CA LEU A 50 3.48 -12.07 -18.47
C LEU A 50 3.93 -13.36 -19.14
N TYR A 51 4.81 -13.21 -20.13
CA TYR A 51 5.39 -14.32 -20.90
C TYR A 51 6.91 -14.33 -20.75
N THR A 52 7.48 -15.51 -20.65
CA THR A 52 8.95 -15.68 -20.66
C THR A 52 9.53 -15.35 -22.03
N PRO A 53 10.83 -15.02 -22.13
CA PRO A 53 11.50 -14.77 -23.43
C PRO A 53 11.34 -15.94 -24.42
N GLY A 54 11.35 -17.18 -23.92
CA GLY A 54 11.19 -18.40 -24.75
C GLY A 54 9.80 -18.61 -25.34
N GLN A 55 8.80 -17.86 -24.90
CA GLN A 55 7.43 -17.92 -25.44
C GLN A 55 7.19 -16.91 -26.57
N ILE A 56 8.14 -16.02 -26.83
CA ILE A 56 8.03 -15.01 -27.90
C ILE A 56 8.42 -15.67 -29.22
N THR A 57 7.51 -15.65 -30.21
CA THR A 57 7.66 -16.34 -31.48
C THR A 57 8.01 -15.40 -32.64
N GLY A 58 7.86 -14.09 -32.47
CA GLY A 58 8.13 -13.10 -33.51
C GLY A 58 7.34 -11.81 -33.30
N THR A 59 7.03 -11.13 -34.38
CA THR A 59 6.16 -9.94 -34.41
C THR A 59 5.10 -10.10 -35.50
N ASP A 60 3.91 -9.55 -35.25
CA ASP A 60 2.85 -9.46 -36.25
C ASP A 60 3.10 -8.33 -37.28
N GLU A 61 2.16 -8.15 -38.20
CA GLU A 61 2.24 -7.11 -39.26
C GLU A 61 2.19 -5.69 -38.69
N GLN A 62 1.62 -5.50 -37.49
CA GLN A 62 1.56 -4.24 -36.78
C GLN A 62 2.81 -4.00 -35.91
N GLY A 63 3.73 -4.98 -35.85
CA GLY A 63 4.97 -4.89 -35.09
C GLY A 63 4.83 -5.29 -33.61
N PHE A 64 3.68 -5.81 -33.17
CA PHE A 64 3.51 -6.36 -31.82
C PHE A 64 4.13 -7.75 -31.71
N TYR A 65 4.69 -8.06 -30.52
CA TYR A 65 5.23 -9.37 -30.26
C TYR A 65 4.13 -10.43 -30.21
N THR A 66 4.38 -11.53 -30.88
CA THR A 66 3.53 -12.72 -30.85
C THR A 66 4.09 -13.74 -29.86
N VAL A 67 3.19 -14.44 -29.17
CA VAL A 67 3.55 -15.39 -28.11
C VAL A 67 2.90 -16.75 -28.34
N THR A 68 3.49 -17.77 -27.75
CA THR A 68 2.93 -19.15 -27.74
C THR A 68 2.78 -19.66 -26.30
N GLY A 69 1.80 -20.54 -26.11
CA GLY A 69 1.50 -21.14 -24.81
C GLY A 69 0.77 -20.17 -23.86
N THR A 70 0.66 -20.60 -22.61
CA THR A 70 0.00 -19.83 -21.54
C THR A 70 0.99 -18.92 -20.84
N PRO A 71 0.59 -17.71 -20.41
CA PRO A 71 1.44 -16.84 -19.62
C PRO A 71 1.84 -17.52 -18.30
N PHE A 72 3.05 -17.24 -17.83
CA PHE A 72 3.48 -17.77 -16.53
C PHE A 72 2.84 -17.03 -15.35
N LYS A 73 2.29 -15.84 -15.59
CA LYS A 73 1.52 -15.07 -14.62
C LYS A 73 0.58 -14.12 -15.34
N THR A 74 -0.62 -13.94 -14.77
CA THR A 74 -1.56 -12.90 -15.20
C THR A 74 -1.99 -12.05 -14.01
N PHE A 75 -2.27 -10.77 -14.28
CA PHE A 75 -2.94 -9.86 -13.37
C PHE A 75 -4.22 -9.39 -14.04
N ASN A 76 -5.35 -9.73 -13.44
CA ASN A 76 -6.64 -9.19 -13.86
C ASN A 76 -6.95 -7.97 -12.99
N LEU A 77 -7.03 -6.80 -13.63
CA LEU A 77 -7.37 -5.53 -12.99
C LEU A 77 -8.80 -5.19 -13.35
N SER A 78 -9.63 -4.95 -12.34
CA SER A 78 -11.04 -4.62 -12.54
C SER A 78 -11.50 -3.51 -11.60
N LEU A 79 -12.38 -2.65 -12.10
CA LEU A 79 -13.09 -1.63 -11.33
C LEU A 79 -14.58 -1.96 -11.38
N SER A 80 -15.19 -2.20 -10.23
CA SER A 80 -16.63 -2.45 -10.12
C SER A 80 -17.43 -1.14 -10.14
N ALA A 81 -18.74 -1.25 -10.36
CA ALA A 81 -19.63 -0.09 -10.43
C ALA A 81 -19.73 0.70 -9.11
N ASP A 82 -19.46 0.05 -7.99
CA ASP A 82 -19.41 0.63 -6.63
C ASP A 82 -18.02 1.18 -6.26
N GLY A 83 -17.09 1.24 -7.23
CA GLY A 83 -15.77 1.85 -7.07
C GLY A 83 -14.71 0.93 -6.44
N HIS A 84 -14.96 -0.37 -6.31
CA HIS A 84 -13.94 -1.30 -5.82
C HIS A 84 -12.96 -1.63 -6.93
N PHE A 85 -11.68 -1.37 -6.67
CA PHE A 85 -10.59 -1.74 -7.57
C PHE A 85 -9.96 -3.05 -7.11
N THR A 86 -9.98 -4.06 -7.97
CA THR A 86 -9.44 -5.39 -7.67
C THR A 86 -8.32 -5.75 -8.62
N VAL A 87 -7.22 -6.25 -8.07
CA VAL A 87 -6.15 -6.91 -8.79
C VAL A 87 -6.13 -8.37 -8.38
N THR A 88 -6.34 -9.27 -9.34
CA THR A 88 -6.23 -10.72 -9.11
C THR A 88 -4.98 -11.24 -9.80
N GLU A 89 -4.01 -11.72 -9.02
CA GLU A 89 -2.85 -12.44 -9.52
C GLU A 89 -3.20 -13.91 -9.72
N GLN A 90 -2.86 -14.47 -10.88
CA GLN A 90 -2.99 -15.87 -11.18
C GLN A 90 -1.72 -16.39 -11.84
N ALA A 91 -1.23 -17.54 -11.38
CA ALA A 91 -0.13 -18.28 -11.96
C ALA A 91 -0.51 -19.76 -12.09
N PRO A 92 0.06 -20.50 -13.07
CA PRO A 92 -0.16 -21.94 -13.19
C PRO A 92 0.15 -22.66 -11.88
N ALA A 93 -0.68 -23.61 -11.50
CA ALA A 93 -0.55 -24.44 -10.28
C ALA A 93 -0.56 -23.67 -8.94
N ARG A 94 -1.01 -22.41 -8.92
CA ARG A 94 -1.25 -21.65 -7.69
C ARG A 94 -2.70 -21.23 -7.59
N GLN A 95 -3.21 -21.15 -6.36
CA GLN A 95 -4.51 -20.55 -6.12
C GLN A 95 -4.45 -19.04 -6.47
N PRO A 96 -5.50 -18.50 -7.11
CA PRO A 96 -5.57 -17.07 -7.37
C PRO A 96 -5.46 -16.27 -6.08
N TYR A 97 -4.71 -15.18 -6.14
CA TYR A 97 -4.60 -14.23 -5.03
C TYR A 97 -5.16 -12.89 -5.46
N ALA A 98 -6.14 -12.38 -4.74
CA ALA A 98 -6.77 -11.11 -5.05
C ALA A 98 -6.50 -10.07 -3.96
N VAL A 99 -6.33 -8.82 -4.38
CA VAL A 99 -6.36 -7.66 -3.49
C VAL A 99 -7.39 -6.69 -4.04
N THR A 100 -8.34 -6.33 -3.20
CA THR A 100 -9.40 -5.38 -3.51
C THR A 100 -9.25 -4.15 -2.63
N TRP A 101 -9.28 -2.98 -3.23
CA TRP A 101 -9.28 -1.68 -2.55
C TRP A 101 -10.58 -0.95 -2.84
N TRP A 102 -11.10 -0.24 -1.84
CA TRP A 102 -12.21 0.68 -2.03
C TRP A 102 -12.07 1.87 -1.06
N ASN A 103 -12.73 2.96 -1.40
CA ASN A 103 -12.77 4.15 -0.58
C ASN A 103 -14.22 4.44 -0.20
N ASP A 104 -14.49 4.59 1.09
CA ASP A 104 -15.81 4.93 1.61
C ASP A 104 -16.06 6.45 1.71
N GLY A 105 -15.18 7.24 1.09
CA GLY A 105 -15.18 8.70 1.09
C GLY A 105 -14.24 9.33 2.12
N LEU A 106 -13.84 8.61 3.15
CA LEU A 106 -12.97 9.10 4.23
C LEU A 106 -11.66 8.33 4.36
N ALA A 107 -11.66 7.05 4.04
CA ALA A 107 -10.47 6.21 4.15
C ALA A 107 -10.44 5.10 3.09
N TRP A 108 -9.23 4.62 2.77
CA TRP A 108 -9.03 3.47 1.91
C TRP A 108 -9.11 2.18 2.71
N ASN A 109 -9.95 1.29 2.24
CA ASN A 109 -10.14 -0.05 2.76
C ASN A 109 -9.47 -1.08 1.84
N MET A 110 -9.18 -2.26 2.36
CA MET A 110 -8.49 -3.29 1.60
C MET A 110 -8.95 -4.69 2.02
N ARG A 111 -9.10 -5.57 1.04
CA ARG A 111 -9.27 -7.01 1.27
C ARG A 111 -8.17 -7.76 0.52
N GLN A 112 -7.45 -8.63 1.21
CA GLN A 112 -6.37 -9.45 0.67
C GLN A 112 -6.74 -10.92 0.74
N GLY A 113 -6.51 -11.65 -0.34
CA GLY A 113 -6.83 -13.07 -0.45
C GLY A 113 -8.25 -13.32 -0.94
N THR A 114 -8.63 -14.59 -0.96
CA THR A 114 -9.91 -15.09 -1.46
C THR A 114 -10.54 -16.06 -0.45
N GLY A 115 -11.88 -16.19 -0.49
CA GLY A 115 -12.62 -17.12 0.38
C GLY A 115 -12.59 -16.74 1.86
N GLU A 116 -12.64 -17.76 2.72
CA GLU A 116 -12.71 -17.62 4.17
C GLU A 116 -11.37 -17.20 4.81
N ASP A 117 -10.26 -17.41 4.11
CA ASP A 117 -8.93 -16.98 4.56
C ASP A 117 -8.61 -15.53 4.23
N ALA A 118 -9.50 -14.82 3.55
CA ALA A 118 -9.27 -13.43 3.20
C ALA A 118 -9.14 -12.54 4.45
N VAL A 119 -8.14 -11.69 4.43
CA VAL A 119 -7.93 -10.65 5.44
C VAL A 119 -8.53 -9.35 4.95
N THR A 120 -9.41 -8.78 5.73
CA THR A 120 -10.05 -7.48 5.42
C THR A 120 -9.55 -6.44 6.42
N THR A 121 -9.08 -5.31 5.92
CA THR A 121 -8.72 -4.13 6.69
C THR A 121 -9.72 -3.04 6.36
N ILE A 122 -10.50 -2.63 7.34
CA ILE A 122 -11.46 -1.51 7.24
C ILE A 122 -10.92 -0.35 8.06
N ARG A 123 -10.96 0.83 7.48
CA ARG A 123 -10.58 2.09 8.13
C ARG A 123 -11.77 3.02 8.14
N THR A 124 -12.10 3.51 9.32
CA THR A 124 -13.18 4.50 9.50
C THR A 124 -12.58 5.77 10.07
N ARG A 125 -12.68 6.86 9.33
CA ARG A 125 -12.30 8.20 9.80
C ARG A 125 -13.54 8.92 10.34
N THR A 126 -13.37 9.57 11.48
CA THR A 126 -14.42 10.39 12.12
C THR A 126 -13.80 11.67 12.65
N GLU A 127 -14.39 12.82 12.31
CA GLU A 127 -14.02 14.09 12.92
C GLU A 127 -14.54 14.13 14.35
N LEU A 128 -13.64 14.42 15.32
CA LEU A 128 -13.97 14.52 16.75
C LEU A 128 -14.19 15.97 17.15
N GLU A 129 -13.26 16.83 16.84
CA GLU A 129 -13.23 18.25 17.14
C GLU A 129 -12.91 19.03 15.86
N PRO A 130 -13.92 19.33 15.02
CA PRO A 130 -13.68 19.96 13.72
C PRO A 130 -13.01 21.34 13.82
N GLU A 131 -13.31 22.12 14.89
CA GLU A 131 -12.72 23.43 15.11
C GLU A 131 -11.22 23.36 15.38
N ASP A 132 -10.75 22.28 16.04
CA ASP A 132 -9.36 22.02 16.37
C ASP A 132 -8.68 21.08 15.38
N SER A 133 -9.39 20.70 14.30
CA SER A 133 -8.91 19.76 13.28
C SER A 133 -8.47 18.40 13.85
N VAL A 134 -9.17 17.92 14.88
CA VAL A 134 -8.93 16.62 15.53
C VAL A 134 -9.85 15.56 14.95
N TRP A 135 -9.26 14.44 14.55
CA TRP A 135 -10.00 13.33 13.96
C TRP A 135 -9.44 11.98 14.43
N GLN A 136 -10.27 10.96 14.37
CA GLN A 136 -9.87 9.59 14.67
C GLN A 136 -9.87 8.71 13.43
N LEU A 137 -8.98 7.72 13.42
CA LEU A 137 -8.97 6.61 12.48
C LEU A 137 -9.08 5.30 13.24
N VAL A 138 -10.21 4.63 13.10
CA VAL A 138 -10.36 3.25 13.58
C VAL A 138 -9.97 2.31 12.46
N THR A 139 -9.00 1.42 12.74
CA THR A 139 -8.61 0.34 11.83
C THR A 139 -9.03 -0.99 12.42
N GLU A 140 -9.81 -1.73 11.66
CA GLU A 140 -10.24 -3.08 12.00
C GLU A 140 -9.65 -4.09 11.01
N ILE A 141 -8.99 -5.11 11.53
CA ILE A 141 -8.46 -6.22 10.74
C ILE A 141 -9.27 -7.47 11.11
N SER A 142 -9.88 -8.07 10.10
CA SER A 142 -10.67 -9.30 10.26
C SER A 142 -10.18 -10.39 9.31
N LYS A 143 -10.32 -11.65 9.75
CA LYS A 143 -10.06 -12.85 8.95
C LYS A 143 -11.29 -13.75 8.99
N GLY A 144 -11.81 -14.15 7.83
CA GLY A 144 -13.02 -14.98 7.78
C GLY A 144 -14.25 -14.32 8.41
N GLY A 145 -14.31 -12.98 8.44
CA GLY A 145 -15.37 -12.23 9.11
C GLY A 145 -15.24 -12.12 10.63
N ILE A 146 -14.18 -12.68 11.22
CA ILE A 146 -13.88 -12.55 12.66
C ILE A 146 -12.86 -11.44 12.84
N VAL A 147 -13.18 -10.46 13.70
CA VAL A 147 -12.24 -9.39 14.04
C VAL A 147 -11.08 -9.96 14.83
N ALA A 148 -9.87 -9.83 14.29
CA ALA A 148 -8.63 -10.26 14.91
C ALA A 148 -7.94 -9.12 15.68
N GLU A 149 -8.05 -7.91 15.15
CA GLU A 149 -7.38 -6.73 15.70
C GLU A 149 -8.22 -5.48 15.45
N ARG A 150 -8.21 -4.57 16.41
CA ARG A 150 -8.82 -3.26 16.27
C ARG A 150 -7.93 -2.21 16.94
N THR A 151 -7.58 -1.18 16.19
CA THR A 151 -6.79 -0.04 16.68
C THR A 151 -7.57 1.26 16.49
N CYS A 152 -7.34 2.24 17.36
CA CYS A 152 -7.84 3.58 17.19
C CYS A 152 -6.68 4.57 17.30
N SER A 153 -6.52 5.42 16.30
CA SER A 153 -5.51 6.47 16.27
C SER A 153 -6.21 7.83 16.21
N ILE A 154 -5.84 8.75 17.10
CA ILE A 154 -6.36 10.11 17.14
C ILE A 154 -5.27 11.05 16.63
N TYR A 155 -5.63 11.88 15.67
CA TYR A 155 -4.73 12.82 15.00
C TYR A 155 -5.22 14.25 15.16
N GLN A 156 -4.28 15.18 15.08
CA GLN A 156 -4.56 16.59 14.88
C GLN A 156 -3.88 17.05 13.59
N THR A 157 -4.64 17.65 12.68
CA THR A 157 -4.10 18.29 11.49
C THR A 157 -3.56 19.66 11.85
N THR A 158 -2.30 19.91 11.49
CA THR A 158 -1.57 21.16 11.75
C THR A 158 -0.91 21.66 10.47
N ASP A 159 -0.30 22.82 10.51
CA ASP A 159 0.47 23.38 9.39
C ASP A 159 1.69 22.51 9.00
N VAL A 160 2.18 21.67 9.91
CA VAL A 160 3.30 20.76 9.66
C VAL A 160 2.87 19.35 9.26
N GLY A 161 1.56 19.08 9.24
CA GLY A 161 0.96 17.80 8.87
C GLY A 161 0.08 17.22 9.97
N ASP A 162 -0.32 15.94 9.78
CA ASP A 162 -1.13 15.22 10.75
C ASP A 162 -0.24 14.66 11.86
N LEU A 163 -0.47 15.10 13.10
CA LEU A 163 0.24 14.64 14.29
C LEU A 163 -0.60 13.61 15.03
N LEU A 164 -0.03 12.42 15.29
CA LEU A 164 -0.67 11.36 16.06
C LEU A 164 -0.66 11.73 17.56
N LEU A 165 -1.82 11.99 18.14
CA LEU A 165 -1.94 12.35 19.56
C LEU A 165 -2.09 11.12 20.46
N THR A 166 -2.84 10.12 20.01
CA THR A 166 -3.15 8.93 20.79
C THR A 166 -3.26 7.72 19.89
N GLN A 167 -2.73 6.60 20.34
CA GLN A 167 -2.94 5.28 19.74
C GLN A 167 -3.49 4.32 20.77
N VAL A 168 -4.56 3.62 20.44
CA VAL A 168 -5.17 2.59 21.26
C VAL A 168 -5.11 1.26 20.54
N GLU A 169 -4.31 0.33 21.03
CA GLU A 169 -4.29 -1.06 20.59
C GLU A 169 -5.36 -1.86 21.33
N GLY A 170 -5.99 -2.84 20.67
CA GLY A 170 -7.10 -3.57 21.25
C GLY A 170 -8.33 -2.68 21.52
N TYR A 171 -8.55 -1.65 20.70
CA TYR A 171 -9.64 -0.69 20.87
C TYR A 171 -11.00 -1.39 21.04
N GLN A 172 -11.77 -0.97 22.05
CA GLN A 172 -13.02 -1.59 22.48
C GLN A 172 -12.86 -3.01 23.08
N SER A 173 -11.68 -3.44 23.46
CA SER A 173 -11.45 -4.65 24.26
C SER A 173 -11.20 -4.31 25.73
N GLN A 174 -11.24 -5.32 26.60
CA GLN A 174 -10.91 -5.17 28.03
C GLN A 174 -9.41 -4.99 28.27
N GLU A 175 -8.58 -5.34 27.28
CA GLU A 175 -7.12 -5.28 27.32
C GLU A 175 -6.58 -4.11 26.48
N ALA A 176 -7.40 -3.08 26.23
CA ALA A 176 -6.99 -1.93 25.45
C ALA A 176 -5.80 -1.21 26.07
N GLN A 177 -4.77 -0.97 25.24
CA GLN A 177 -3.55 -0.29 25.64
C GLN A 177 -3.46 1.07 24.92
N THR A 178 -3.25 2.13 25.69
CA THR A 178 -3.22 3.50 25.17
C THR A 178 -1.83 4.09 25.29
N THR A 179 -1.28 4.53 24.15
CA THR A 179 -0.05 5.33 24.07
C THR A 179 -0.42 6.75 23.69
N GLN A 180 0.17 7.76 24.34
CA GLN A 180 -0.05 9.18 24.06
C GLN A 180 1.24 9.83 23.57
N TYR A 181 1.09 10.79 22.65
CA TYR A 181 2.19 11.49 22.02
C TYR A 181 2.01 13.00 22.19
N ALA A 182 3.08 13.70 22.56
CA ALA A 182 3.11 15.15 22.63
C ALA A 182 4.26 15.69 21.78
N TYR A 183 4.03 16.84 21.15
CA TYR A 183 4.95 17.43 20.18
C TYR A 183 5.44 18.81 20.64
N ASP A 184 6.58 19.23 20.12
CA ASP A 184 7.04 20.59 20.26
C ASP A 184 6.37 21.53 19.23
N GLN A 185 6.67 22.82 19.28
CA GLN A 185 6.11 23.83 18.38
C GLN A 185 6.48 23.62 16.89
N CYS A 186 7.49 22.79 16.61
CA CYS A 186 7.91 22.44 15.27
C CYS A 186 7.31 21.10 14.76
N GLY A 187 6.39 20.50 15.52
CA GLY A 187 5.77 19.22 15.19
C GLY A 187 6.69 18.00 15.41
N ARG A 188 7.79 18.13 16.18
CA ARG A 188 8.67 17.01 16.50
C ARG A 188 8.21 16.33 17.78
N LEU A 189 8.26 15.00 17.83
CA LEU A 189 7.86 14.21 19.00
C LEU A 189 8.68 14.62 20.22
N LYS A 190 8.02 15.13 21.25
CA LYS A 190 8.65 15.58 22.50
C LYS A 190 8.53 14.56 23.62
N THR A 191 7.36 13.93 23.72
CA THR A 191 7.07 12.94 24.76
C THR A 191 6.19 11.84 24.21
N GLU A 192 6.53 10.62 24.56
CA GLU A 192 5.71 9.42 24.35
C GLU A 192 5.37 8.85 25.74
N THR A 193 4.09 8.65 26.02
CA THR A 193 3.60 8.07 27.28
C THR A 193 3.02 6.70 26.99
N ALA A 194 3.64 5.67 27.51
CA ALA A 194 3.22 4.28 27.37
C ALA A 194 1.96 3.94 28.21
N PRO A 195 1.29 2.80 27.96
CA PRO A 195 0.08 2.40 28.68
C PRO A 195 0.26 2.27 30.21
N ASP A 196 1.44 1.97 30.67
CA ASP A 196 1.80 1.90 32.09
C ASP A 196 2.10 3.27 32.73
N GLY A 197 2.01 4.34 31.94
CA GLY A 197 2.30 5.72 32.36
C GLY A 197 3.79 6.10 32.30
N SER A 198 4.67 5.18 31.90
CA SER A 198 6.08 5.50 31.69
C SER A 198 6.24 6.47 30.51
N GLN A 199 7.23 7.36 30.59
CA GLN A 199 7.42 8.41 29.60
C GLN A 199 8.83 8.37 29.00
N ILE A 200 8.89 8.49 27.67
CA ILE A 200 10.12 8.70 26.92
C ILE A 200 10.15 10.17 26.50
N HIS A 201 11.25 10.86 26.78
CA HIS A 201 11.44 12.24 26.39
C HIS A 201 12.48 12.38 25.27
N TYR A 202 12.18 13.21 24.30
CA TYR A 202 13.04 13.48 23.14
C TYR A 202 13.48 14.94 23.15
N ALA A 203 14.76 15.21 22.91
CA ALA A 203 15.28 16.56 22.73
C ALA A 203 16.01 16.68 21.38
N TYR A 204 15.90 17.86 20.78
CA TYR A 204 16.45 18.13 19.44
C TYR A 204 17.28 19.41 19.44
N ASP A 205 18.25 19.49 18.52
CA ASP A 205 18.97 20.71 18.24
C ASP A 205 18.16 21.66 17.34
N LEU A 206 18.72 22.84 17.08
CA LEU A 206 18.10 23.85 16.22
C LEU A 206 17.90 23.40 14.76
N TYR A 207 18.61 22.36 14.34
CA TYR A 207 18.52 21.78 12.99
C TYR A 207 17.56 20.58 12.92
N GLY A 208 16.90 20.24 14.04
CA GLY A 208 15.97 19.11 14.11
C GLY A 208 16.64 17.74 14.30
N ARG A 209 17.95 17.68 14.58
CA ARG A 209 18.65 16.43 14.87
C ARG A 209 18.40 16.04 16.32
N LEU A 210 18.10 14.73 16.55
CA LEU A 210 17.89 14.19 17.89
C LEU A 210 19.18 14.35 18.73
N LEU A 211 19.07 15.00 19.89
CA LEU A 211 20.15 15.16 20.87
C LEU A 211 20.08 14.11 21.96
N SER A 212 18.89 13.83 22.49
CA SER A 212 18.69 12.79 23.51
C SER A 212 17.35 12.10 23.38
N ARG A 213 17.31 10.87 23.85
CA ARG A 213 16.13 10.05 24.09
C ARG A 213 16.26 9.48 25.50
N ASP A 214 15.48 10.02 26.42
CA ASP A 214 15.55 9.68 27.84
C ASP A 214 14.38 8.72 28.16
N GLU A 215 14.71 7.47 28.47
CA GLU A 215 13.75 6.43 28.86
C GLU A 215 13.64 6.33 30.39
N PRO A 216 12.46 5.99 30.94
CA PRO A 216 12.34 5.70 32.36
C PRO A 216 13.23 4.51 32.72
N TRP A 217 13.87 4.58 33.87
CA TRP A 217 14.67 3.49 34.38
C TRP A 217 13.79 2.25 34.56
N ALA A 218 14.08 1.18 33.83
CA ALA A 218 13.67 -0.13 34.31
C ALA A 218 14.41 -0.35 35.66
N GLU A 219 13.74 -0.87 36.69
CA GLU A 219 14.30 -1.12 38.02
C GLU A 219 15.56 -2.01 38.03
N SER A 220 16.05 -2.45 36.89
CA SER A 220 17.25 -3.28 36.70
C SER A 220 18.55 -2.51 36.48
N GLY A 221 18.58 -1.19 36.57
CA GLY A 221 19.82 -0.40 36.70
C GLY A 221 20.80 -0.45 35.52
N ARG A 222 20.40 -0.71 34.31
CA ARG A 222 21.28 -0.71 33.15
C ARG A 222 20.90 0.42 32.18
N ARG A 223 21.78 1.45 32.09
CA ARG A 223 21.79 2.38 30.95
C ARG A 223 22.23 1.60 29.70
N ILE A 224 21.50 1.75 28.64
CA ILE A 224 21.95 1.40 27.30
C ILE A 224 22.44 2.68 26.61
#